data_61acbbe9fdfba51ad4da9bf6e972d2c7
#
_entry.id   61acbbe9fdfba51ad4da9bf6e972d2c7
#
_cell.length_a   1.000
_cell.length_b   1.000
_cell.length_c   1.000
_cell.angle_alpha   90.00
_cell.angle_beta   90.00
_cell.angle_gamma   90.00
#
_symmetry.space_group_name_H-M   'P 1'
#
loop_
_entity.id
_entity.type
_entity.pdbx_description
1 polymer ?
#
loop_
_entity_poly.entity_id
_entity_poly.type
_entity_poly.pdbx_seq_one_letter_code
_entity_poly.pdbx_strand_id
1 'polypeptide(L)'
;MDAQSSAPVPPPGCPAHGGRVPLYGPEFAADPQSYYDYLRHYGPTAPVELSPGVNATLVTEYSAALQLLQDPTSYRRDSRRWRELNEGRVPMDSPVLPLLVHRPNALFSDGAEHLRLRQAITDSMARIDQRRLARSTRQVSDFLLAQFGYRGSADLLSAYAKQLPLFVFNELFGCPADIGDRVMFGISGMFDGVNAEQSAQVLFGAVGELIALKRSRPGEDVTSWLLQHHAKLSDEEMVHQLSLLLGAGVEPLGNLLGNTLHRLLTHDAYAHQGGLIDEAIDDTLWENPPISNLGPHYPAADGEFAGEKVQAGDLLLVSYAAANSSPILAAERRASSRAHLAWSAGPHACPSKDPARQIAMTALENLFNKLPDIELAVPEQMLSWRPGPFNRALVSLPVRFTPSESAQRPQPAESAKPAPAAQPAGKGGRWSQFLNWLSK
;
A
#
# COMPACT_ATOMS: atom_id res chain seq x y z
N MET A 1 -7.22 46.45 20.72
CA MET A 1 -5.92 45.81 20.52
C MET A 1 -6.16 44.71 19.51
N ASP A 2 -6.00 45.08 18.25
CA ASP A 2 -6.17 44.13 17.14
C ASP A 2 -5.00 43.17 17.11
N ALA A 3 -5.27 41.91 17.44
CA ALA A 3 -4.32 40.85 17.20
C ALA A 3 -4.18 40.70 15.68
N GLN A 4 -3.14 41.29 15.12
CA GLN A 4 -2.72 40.99 13.75
C GLN A 4 -2.38 39.52 13.72
N SER A 5 -3.32 38.70 13.23
CA SER A 5 -3.07 37.31 12.84
C SER A 5 -1.98 37.33 11.76
N SER A 6 -0.73 37.07 12.14
CA SER A 6 0.34 36.86 11.19
C SER A 6 -0.06 35.69 10.29
N ALA A 7 -0.03 35.89 8.96
CA ALA A 7 -0.26 34.81 8.03
C ALA A 7 0.65 33.61 8.36
N PRO A 8 0.14 32.39 8.32
CA PRO A 8 0.94 31.19 8.62
C PRO A 8 2.13 31.12 7.67
N VAL A 9 3.30 30.84 8.24
CA VAL A 9 4.55 30.69 7.47
C VAL A 9 4.51 29.32 6.81
N PRO A 10 4.65 29.23 5.46
CA PRO A 10 4.74 27.94 4.79
C PRO A 10 5.96 27.14 5.28
N PRO A 11 5.89 25.77 5.28
CA PRO A 11 7.03 24.93 5.66
C PRO A 11 8.27 25.28 4.81
N PRO A 12 9.49 25.09 5.36
CA PRO A 12 10.73 25.29 4.63
C PRO A 12 10.74 24.47 3.33
N GLY A 13 11.06 25.11 2.21
CA GLY A 13 11.07 24.44 0.90
C GLY A 13 9.71 24.27 0.22
N CYS A 14 8.61 24.81 0.80
CA CYS A 14 7.31 24.82 0.15
C CYS A 14 7.23 26.00 -0.83
N PRO A 15 7.44 25.82 -2.14
CA PRO A 15 7.12 26.83 -3.12
C PRO A 15 5.59 26.79 -3.30
N ALA A 16 4.88 27.76 -2.74
CA ALA A 16 3.45 27.91 -2.99
C ALA A 16 3.26 28.33 -4.46
N HIS A 17 3.12 27.36 -5.34
CA HIS A 17 2.80 27.60 -6.74
C HIS A 17 1.32 27.97 -6.88
N GLY A 18 1.04 29.24 -7.11
CA GLY A 18 -0.33 29.70 -7.34
C GLY A 18 -1.31 29.49 -6.18
N GLY A 19 -0.83 29.47 -4.93
CA GLY A 19 -1.66 29.25 -3.75
C GLY A 19 -1.97 27.79 -3.43
N ARG A 20 -1.38 26.81 -4.17
CA ARG A 20 -1.50 25.39 -3.89
C ARG A 20 -0.22 24.83 -3.27
N VAL A 21 -0.39 23.91 -2.32
CA VAL A 21 0.73 23.28 -1.61
C VAL A 21 1.13 21.98 -2.32
N PRO A 22 2.38 21.85 -2.81
CA PRO A 22 2.83 20.61 -3.45
C PRO A 22 3.00 19.49 -2.41
N LEU A 23 2.42 18.32 -2.69
CA LEU A 23 2.56 17.11 -1.88
C LEU A 23 3.55 16.10 -2.50
N TYR A 24 4.48 16.57 -3.29
CA TYR A 24 5.53 15.76 -3.93
C TYR A 24 6.89 16.39 -3.64
N GLY A 25 7.94 15.65 -3.86
CA GLY A 25 9.29 16.12 -3.58
C GLY A 25 9.85 15.65 -2.24
N PRO A 26 11.17 15.78 -2.06
CA PRO A 26 11.88 15.28 -0.89
C PRO A 26 11.52 16.05 0.39
N GLU A 27 11.20 17.34 0.30
CA GLU A 27 10.86 18.19 1.46
C GLU A 27 9.56 17.74 2.11
N PHE A 28 8.51 17.50 1.31
CA PHE A 28 7.26 16.93 1.82
C PHE A 28 7.48 15.53 2.39
N ALA A 29 8.26 14.68 1.70
CA ALA A 29 8.54 13.35 2.17
C ALA A 29 9.32 13.33 3.50
N ALA A 30 10.22 14.29 3.71
CA ALA A 30 11.02 14.40 4.93
C ALA A 30 10.16 14.78 6.14
N ASP A 31 9.26 15.76 6.02
CA ASP A 31 8.43 16.26 7.12
C ASP A 31 6.98 16.56 6.65
N PRO A 32 6.17 15.55 6.40
CA PRO A 32 4.77 15.75 5.97
C PRO A 32 3.90 16.38 7.07
N GLN A 33 4.27 16.21 8.36
CA GLN A 33 3.47 16.74 9.46
C GLN A 33 3.45 18.27 9.45
N SER A 34 4.59 18.93 9.22
CA SER A 34 4.64 20.39 9.07
C SER A 34 3.78 20.89 7.91
N TYR A 35 3.70 20.13 6.81
CA TYR A 35 2.80 20.44 5.69
C TYR A 35 1.33 20.29 6.09
N TYR A 36 0.95 19.23 6.79
CA TYR A 36 -0.42 19.04 7.26
C TYR A 36 -0.82 20.10 8.29
N ASP A 37 0.08 20.51 9.18
CA ASP A 37 -0.16 21.58 10.13
C ASP A 37 -0.36 22.92 9.42
N TYR A 38 0.44 23.20 8.39
CA TYR A 38 0.23 24.38 7.54
C TYR A 38 -1.10 24.32 6.77
N LEU A 39 -1.44 23.18 6.17
CA LEU A 39 -2.68 23.00 5.42
C LEU A 39 -3.94 23.20 6.28
N ARG A 40 -3.89 22.88 7.58
CA ARG A 40 -5.02 23.11 8.51
C ARG A 40 -5.40 24.59 8.68
N HIS A 41 -4.52 25.54 8.34
CA HIS A 41 -4.86 26.95 8.35
C HIS A 41 -5.88 27.34 7.26
N TYR A 42 -6.03 26.51 6.23
CA TYR A 42 -7.09 26.66 5.23
C TYR A 42 -8.46 26.19 5.73
N GLY A 43 -8.51 25.45 6.83
CA GLY A 43 -9.71 24.83 7.37
C GLY A 43 -9.75 23.32 7.19
N PRO A 44 -10.95 22.70 7.13
CA PRO A 44 -11.11 21.25 6.99
C PRO A 44 -10.61 20.70 5.65
N THR A 45 -10.48 21.57 4.64
CA THR A 45 -9.98 21.26 3.30
C THR A 45 -8.92 22.25 2.87
N ALA A 46 -7.99 21.84 2.03
CA ALA A 46 -6.91 22.71 1.55
C ALA A 46 -6.57 22.45 0.07
N PRO A 47 -6.21 23.50 -0.69
CA PRO A 47 -5.80 23.36 -2.08
C PRO A 47 -4.38 22.78 -2.16
N VAL A 48 -4.20 21.67 -2.90
CA VAL A 48 -2.92 21.00 -3.06
C VAL A 48 -2.61 20.68 -4.51
N GLU A 49 -1.34 20.41 -4.78
CA GLU A 49 -0.85 19.89 -6.05
C GLU A 49 -0.21 18.50 -5.82
N LEU A 50 -0.66 17.50 -6.59
CA LEU A 50 -0.22 16.10 -6.41
C LEU A 50 1.01 15.76 -7.25
N SER A 51 1.17 16.41 -8.36
CA SER A 51 2.33 16.45 -9.26
C SER A 51 2.17 17.70 -10.13
N PRO A 52 3.21 18.17 -10.83
CA PRO A 52 3.10 19.37 -11.65
C PRO A 52 1.86 19.36 -12.55
N GLY A 53 0.97 20.35 -12.36
CA GLY A 53 -0.26 20.49 -13.12
C GLY A 53 -1.42 19.58 -12.73
N VAL A 54 -1.33 18.80 -11.65
CA VAL A 54 -2.41 17.95 -11.13
C VAL A 54 -2.90 18.48 -9.80
N ASN A 55 -4.03 19.16 -9.84
CA ASN A 55 -4.62 19.83 -8.70
C ASN A 55 -5.63 18.94 -7.97
N ALA A 56 -5.75 19.15 -6.66
CA ALA A 56 -6.77 18.52 -5.83
C ALA A 56 -7.15 19.41 -4.65
N THR A 57 -8.26 19.09 -4.01
CA THR A 57 -8.63 19.57 -2.68
C THR A 57 -8.38 18.45 -1.68
N LEU A 58 -7.48 18.67 -0.74
CA LEU A 58 -7.14 17.69 0.30
C LEU A 58 -8.02 17.89 1.53
N VAL A 59 -8.70 16.84 1.97
CA VAL A 59 -9.50 16.81 3.19
C VAL A 59 -8.59 16.42 4.35
N THR A 60 -8.36 17.34 5.29
CA THR A 60 -7.36 17.21 6.37
C THR A 60 -7.95 17.00 7.74
N GLU A 61 -9.26 17.26 7.92
CA GLU A 61 -9.93 17.11 9.21
C GLU A 61 -10.69 15.79 9.28
N TYR A 62 -10.67 15.15 10.45
CA TYR A 62 -11.22 13.81 10.65
C TYR A 62 -12.73 13.72 10.40
N SER A 63 -13.51 14.69 10.89
CA SER A 63 -14.97 14.70 10.71
C SER A 63 -15.37 14.93 9.25
N ALA A 64 -14.67 15.83 8.56
CA ALA A 64 -14.87 16.07 7.13
C ALA A 64 -14.47 14.84 6.29
N ALA A 65 -13.37 14.17 6.65
CA ALA A 65 -12.96 12.92 6.00
C ALA A 65 -14.03 11.83 6.16
N LEU A 66 -14.59 11.65 7.37
CA LEU A 66 -15.69 10.71 7.59
C LEU A 66 -16.93 11.06 6.78
N GLN A 67 -17.31 12.33 6.75
CA GLN A 67 -18.45 12.81 5.94
C GLN A 67 -18.24 12.43 4.46
N LEU A 68 -17.07 12.75 3.89
CA LEU A 68 -16.75 12.42 2.50
C LEU A 68 -16.82 10.91 2.22
N LEU A 69 -16.20 10.11 3.08
CA LEU A 69 -16.08 8.66 2.91
C LEU A 69 -17.42 7.91 3.08
N GLN A 70 -18.37 8.49 3.84
CA GLN A 70 -19.65 7.85 4.18
C GLN A 70 -20.82 8.33 3.33
N ASP A 71 -20.64 9.33 2.46
CA ASP A 71 -21.67 9.82 1.54
C ASP A 71 -21.37 9.46 0.07
N PRO A 72 -21.61 8.22 -0.36
CA PRO A 72 -21.41 7.80 -1.74
C PRO A 72 -22.47 8.37 -2.70
N THR A 73 -23.47 9.08 -2.19
CA THR A 73 -24.50 9.71 -3.01
C THR A 73 -24.04 11.05 -3.55
N SER A 74 -23.50 11.89 -2.69
CA SER A 74 -23.02 13.23 -3.05
C SER A 74 -21.59 13.19 -3.62
N TYR A 75 -20.75 12.21 -3.18
CA TYR A 75 -19.34 12.12 -3.56
C TYR A 75 -19.04 10.76 -4.17
N ARG A 76 -18.80 10.76 -5.48
CA ARG A 76 -18.63 9.55 -6.30
C ARG A 76 -17.15 9.14 -6.39
N ARG A 77 -16.93 7.84 -6.63
CA ARG A 77 -15.58 7.27 -6.86
C ARG A 77 -15.24 7.14 -8.34
N ASP A 78 -16.22 7.23 -9.21
CA ASP A 78 -16.04 7.10 -10.65
C ASP A 78 -15.23 8.27 -11.21
N SER A 79 -13.95 8.04 -11.50
CA SER A 79 -13.04 9.06 -12.01
C SER A 79 -13.33 9.54 -13.44
N ARG A 80 -14.27 8.94 -14.16
CA ARG A 80 -14.79 9.48 -15.41
C ARG A 80 -15.50 10.82 -15.19
N ARG A 81 -15.84 11.14 -13.94
CA ARG A 81 -16.37 12.43 -13.53
C ARG A 81 -15.32 13.52 -13.33
N TRP A 82 -14.05 13.17 -13.31
CA TRP A 82 -12.97 14.13 -13.02
C TRP A 82 -12.94 15.25 -14.06
N ARG A 83 -13.40 16.44 -13.62
CA ARG A 83 -13.62 17.58 -14.50
C ARG A 83 -12.33 18.06 -15.18
N GLU A 84 -11.25 18.27 -14.44
CA GLU A 84 -9.98 18.76 -15.01
C GLU A 84 -9.37 17.77 -16.02
N LEU A 85 -9.51 16.46 -15.77
CA LEU A 85 -9.07 15.45 -16.73
C LEU A 85 -9.91 15.49 -18.01
N ASN A 86 -11.23 15.59 -17.89
CA ASN A 86 -12.15 15.63 -19.02
C ASN A 86 -11.99 16.90 -19.87
N GLU A 87 -11.58 18.00 -19.25
CA GLU A 87 -11.28 19.27 -19.91
C GLU A 87 -9.84 19.35 -20.46
N GLY A 88 -9.05 18.29 -20.34
CA GLY A 88 -7.68 18.23 -20.87
C GLY A 88 -6.66 19.11 -20.12
N ARG A 89 -6.96 19.49 -18.87
CA ARG A 89 -6.06 20.33 -18.06
C ARG A 89 -5.01 19.50 -17.29
N VAL A 90 -5.21 18.19 -17.18
CA VAL A 90 -4.29 17.28 -16.49
C VAL A 90 -3.24 16.79 -17.47
N PRO A 91 -1.92 16.89 -17.18
CA PRO A 91 -0.87 16.33 -18.00
C PRO A 91 -1.01 14.80 -18.12
N MET A 92 -1.09 14.28 -19.35
CA MET A 92 -1.33 12.85 -19.60
C MET A 92 -0.13 11.96 -19.27
N ASP A 93 1.06 12.53 -19.12
CA ASP A 93 2.29 11.88 -18.68
C ASP A 93 2.52 11.97 -17.16
N SER A 94 1.55 12.50 -16.43
CA SER A 94 1.68 12.65 -14.98
C SER A 94 1.80 11.29 -14.26
N PRO A 95 2.80 11.15 -13.36
CA PRO A 95 3.06 9.89 -12.63
C PRO A 95 1.94 9.50 -11.66
N VAL A 96 1.00 10.40 -11.34
CA VAL A 96 -0.13 10.11 -10.44
C VAL A 96 -1.35 9.54 -11.16
N LEU A 97 -1.44 9.68 -12.48
CA LEU A 97 -2.58 9.22 -13.27
C LEU A 97 -2.86 7.72 -13.14
N PRO A 98 -1.87 6.81 -13.12
CA PRO A 98 -2.14 5.37 -13.00
C PRO A 98 -2.96 4.97 -11.78
N LEU A 99 -2.94 5.78 -10.70
CA LEU A 99 -3.72 5.56 -9.48
C LEU A 99 -5.08 6.28 -9.47
N LEU A 100 -5.33 7.20 -10.40
CA LEU A 100 -6.52 8.07 -10.40
C LEU A 100 -7.46 7.81 -11.59
N VAL A 101 -6.98 7.25 -12.71
CA VAL A 101 -7.81 6.99 -13.89
C VAL A 101 -8.73 5.79 -13.68
N HIS A 102 -9.91 5.87 -14.29
CA HIS A 102 -10.93 4.83 -14.21
C HIS A 102 -10.44 3.47 -14.72
N ARG A 103 -10.84 2.44 -13.98
CA ARG A 103 -10.73 1.02 -14.36
C ARG A 103 -12.01 0.30 -13.92
N PRO A 104 -12.50 -0.71 -14.65
CA PRO A 104 -13.73 -1.42 -14.30
C PRO A 104 -13.49 -2.38 -13.11
N ASN A 105 -13.42 -1.80 -11.91
CA ASN A 105 -13.21 -2.51 -10.66
C ASN A 105 -13.94 -1.81 -9.50
N ALA A 106 -13.95 -2.43 -8.32
CA ALA A 106 -14.66 -1.91 -7.15
C ALA A 106 -14.15 -0.56 -6.64
N LEU A 107 -12.89 -0.17 -6.94
CA LEU A 107 -12.35 1.11 -6.48
C LEU A 107 -12.95 2.32 -7.20
N PHE A 108 -13.26 2.17 -8.50
CA PHE A 108 -13.73 3.24 -9.38
C PHE A 108 -15.21 3.12 -9.76
N SER A 109 -15.99 2.36 -9.01
CA SER A 109 -17.42 2.18 -9.24
C SER A 109 -18.26 2.68 -8.08
N ASP A 110 -19.52 3.01 -8.37
CA ASP A 110 -20.49 3.55 -7.43
C ASP A 110 -21.79 2.73 -7.45
N GLY A 111 -22.63 2.88 -6.41
CA GLY A 111 -23.98 2.35 -6.38
C GLY A 111 -24.05 0.83 -6.54
N ALA A 112 -24.98 0.35 -7.39
CA ALA A 112 -25.23 -1.09 -7.59
C ALA A 112 -24.03 -1.82 -8.22
N GLU A 113 -23.29 -1.17 -9.12
CA GLU A 113 -22.08 -1.73 -9.71
C GLU A 113 -21.00 -1.94 -8.63
N HIS A 114 -20.74 -0.94 -7.82
CA HIS A 114 -19.83 -1.08 -6.68
C HIS A 114 -20.24 -2.22 -5.77
N LEU A 115 -21.53 -2.29 -5.37
CA LEU A 115 -22.02 -3.34 -4.48
C LEU A 115 -21.76 -4.73 -5.06
N ARG A 116 -22.03 -4.94 -6.35
CA ARG A 116 -21.82 -6.22 -7.03
C ARG A 116 -20.32 -6.62 -7.05
N LEU A 117 -19.47 -5.70 -7.47
CA LEU A 117 -18.02 -5.93 -7.54
C LEU A 117 -17.41 -6.10 -6.15
N ARG A 118 -17.84 -5.29 -5.19
CA ARG A 118 -17.39 -5.32 -3.81
C ARG A 118 -17.77 -6.61 -3.09
N GLN A 119 -19.01 -7.08 -3.29
CA GLN A 119 -19.48 -8.32 -2.68
C GLN A 119 -18.64 -9.50 -3.15
N ALA A 120 -18.30 -9.57 -4.44
CA ALA A 120 -17.41 -10.63 -4.96
C ALA A 120 -16.07 -10.68 -4.23
N ILE A 121 -15.47 -9.50 -3.96
CA ILE A 121 -14.23 -9.42 -3.17
C ILE A 121 -14.46 -9.87 -1.74
N THR A 122 -15.45 -9.30 -1.06
CA THR A 122 -15.70 -9.54 0.38
C THR A 122 -15.99 -11.00 0.65
N ASP A 123 -16.87 -11.62 -0.14
CA ASP A 123 -17.23 -13.03 0.02
C ASP A 123 -16.04 -13.96 -0.29
N SER A 124 -15.22 -13.62 -1.30
CA SER A 124 -14.03 -14.40 -1.59
C SER A 124 -12.97 -14.27 -0.48
N MET A 125 -12.74 -13.06 0.04
CA MET A 125 -11.79 -12.83 1.14
C MET A 125 -12.24 -13.49 2.45
N ALA A 126 -13.55 -13.56 2.70
CA ALA A 126 -14.11 -14.24 3.89
C ALA A 126 -13.85 -15.76 3.90
N ARG A 127 -13.52 -16.37 2.75
CA ARG A 127 -13.15 -17.80 2.66
C ARG A 127 -11.70 -18.07 3.07
N ILE A 128 -10.89 -17.07 3.28
CA ILE A 128 -9.48 -17.25 3.68
C ILE A 128 -9.44 -17.83 5.10
N ASP A 129 -8.89 -19.05 5.22
CA ASP A 129 -8.62 -19.67 6.51
C ASP A 129 -7.48 -18.93 7.23
N GLN A 130 -7.80 -18.31 8.37
CA GLN A 130 -6.88 -17.49 9.15
C GLN A 130 -5.67 -18.30 9.67
N ARG A 131 -5.87 -19.59 10.00
CA ARG A 131 -4.78 -20.47 10.47
C ARG A 131 -3.85 -20.84 9.31
N ARG A 132 -4.42 -21.07 8.14
CA ARG A 132 -3.63 -21.30 6.91
C ARG A 132 -2.84 -20.05 6.56
N LEU A 133 -3.47 -18.88 6.60
CA LEU A 133 -2.82 -17.58 6.33
C LEU A 133 -1.63 -17.36 7.28
N ALA A 134 -1.79 -17.60 8.59
CA ALA A 134 -0.69 -17.45 9.56
C ALA A 134 0.45 -18.45 9.30
N ARG A 135 0.13 -19.71 8.97
CA ARG A 135 1.16 -20.71 8.63
C ARG A 135 1.94 -20.33 7.38
N SER A 136 1.23 -19.95 6.32
CA SER A 136 1.82 -19.50 5.06
C SER A 136 2.72 -18.27 5.27
N THR A 137 2.22 -17.27 5.98
CA THR A 137 3.01 -16.07 6.31
C THR A 137 4.30 -16.44 7.06
N ARG A 138 4.24 -17.36 8.02
CA ARG A 138 5.42 -17.82 8.75
C ARG A 138 6.41 -18.56 7.84
N GLN A 139 5.92 -19.43 6.96
CA GLN A 139 6.77 -20.14 5.99
C GLN A 139 7.47 -19.16 5.02
N VAL A 140 6.74 -18.16 4.50
CA VAL A 140 7.33 -17.10 3.68
C VAL A 140 8.38 -16.32 4.46
N SER A 141 8.07 -15.94 5.70
CA SER A 141 9.01 -15.25 6.58
C SER A 141 10.28 -16.07 6.82
N ASP A 142 10.16 -17.37 7.14
CA ASP A 142 11.30 -18.26 7.33
C ASP A 142 12.15 -18.38 6.06
N PHE A 143 11.51 -18.50 4.90
CA PHE A 143 12.21 -18.53 3.61
C PHE A 143 13.01 -17.25 3.36
N LEU A 144 12.41 -16.08 3.59
CA LEU A 144 13.08 -14.79 3.40
C LEU A 144 14.24 -14.61 4.39
N LEU A 145 14.03 -14.94 5.66
CA LEU A 145 15.06 -14.88 6.70
C LEU A 145 16.26 -15.77 6.38
N ALA A 146 16.02 -16.96 5.83
CA ALA A 146 17.08 -17.85 5.39
C ALA A 146 17.96 -17.25 4.27
N GLN A 147 17.46 -16.27 3.49
CA GLN A 147 18.23 -15.63 2.42
C GLN A 147 19.27 -14.62 2.94
N PHE A 148 19.08 -14.05 4.11
CA PHE A 148 19.97 -13.01 4.63
C PHE A 148 20.41 -13.19 6.09
N GLY A 149 19.73 -14.00 6.89
CA GLY A 149 19.99 -14.15 8.33
C GLY A 149 21.40 -14.62 8.71
N TYR A 150 22.14 -15.22 7.77
CA TYR A 150 23.54 -15.62 7.96
C TYR A 150 24.54 -14.49 7.75
N ARG A 151 24.11 -13.31 7.25
CA ARG A 151 25.00 -12.21 6.85
C ARG A 151 25.35 -11.25 7.99
N GLY A 152 24.53 -11.21 9.06
CA GLY A 152 24.66 -10.26 10.16
C GLY A 152 24.19 -8.83 9.83
N SER A 153 23.76 -8.58 8.61
CA SER A 153 23.20 -7.28 8.19
C SER A 153 22.27 -7.45 6.97
N ALA A 154 21.32 -6.57 6.83
CA ALA A 154 20.41 -6.52 5.68
C ALA A 154 19.76 -5.14 5.54
N ASP A 155 19.22 -4.83 4.37
CA ASP A 155 18.17 -3.84 4.22
C ASP A 155 16.81 -4.55 4.33
N LEU A 156 16.09 -4.31 5.43
CA LEU A 156 14.83 -5.01 5.71
C LEU A 156 13.72 -4.66 4.73
N LEU A 157 13.76 -3.51 4.06
CA LEU A 157 12.72 -3.19 3.08
C LEU A 157 12.85 -4.08 1.85
N SER A 158 14.03 -4.14 1.25
CA SER A 158 14.25 -4.91 0.02
C SER A 158 14.34 -6.42 0.27
N ALA A 159 14.90 -6.83 1.41
CA ALA A 159 15.09 -8.24 1.74
C ALA A 159 13.84 -8.91 2.34
N TYR A 160 12.97 -8.14 3.01
CA TYR A 160 11.86 -8.69 3.79
C TYR A 160 10.52 -8.00 3.55
N ALA A 161 10.36 -6.73 3.94
CA ALA A 161 9.05 -6.06 4.02
C ALA A 161 8.33 -5.95 2.66
N LYS A 162 9.04 -5.64 1.58
CA LYS A 162 8.49 -5.59 0.22
C LYS A 162 8.26 -6.99 -0.39
N GLN A 163 9.05 -7.98 0.02
CA GLN A 163 8.98 -9.32 -0.55
C GLN A 163 7.85 -10.15 0.05
N LEU A 164 7.67 -10.08 1.37
CA LEU A 164 6.73 -10.92 2.11
C LEU A 164 5.29 -10.83 1.55
N PRO A 165 4.71 -9.64 1.32
CA PRO A 165 3.38 -9.55 0.73
C PRO A 165 3.29 -10.20 -0.66
N LEU A 166 4.30 -10.04 -1.51
CA LEU A 166 4.33 -10.63 -2.85
C LEU A 166 4.20 -12.15 -2.81
N PHE A 167 4.93 -12.82 -1.91
CA PHE A 167 4.87 -14.26 -1.74
C PHE A 167 3.54 -14.73 -1.17
N VAL A 168 3.06 -14.07 -0.10
CA VAL A 168 1.78 -14.42 0.54
C VAL A 168 0.62 -14.25 -0.45
N PHE A 169 0.61 -13.17 -1.22
CA PHE A 169 -0.45 -12.95 -2.22
C PHE A 169 -0.38 -13.97 -3.37
N ASN A 170 0.81 -14.33 -3.85
CA ASN A 170 0.93 -15.38 -4.86
C ASN A 170 0.31 -16.71 -4.39
N GLU A 171 0.49 -17.06 -3.12
CA GLU A 171 -0.15 -18.25 -2.54
C GLU A 171 -1.67 -18.09 -2.43
N LEU A 172 -2.14 -16.96 -1.90
CA LEU A 172 -3.59 -16.68 -1.76
C LEU A 172 -4.32 -16.68 -3.09
N PHE A 173 -3.67 -16.19 -4.15
CA PHE A 173 -4.25 -16.17 -5.50
C PHE A 173 -4.02 -17.46 -6.27
N GLY A 174 -3.28 -18.41 -5.70
CA GLY A 174 -3.02 -19.71 -6.29
C GLY A 174 -2.15 -19.65 -7.54
N CYS A 175 -1.16 -18.74 -7.57
CA CYS A 175 -0.24 -18.58 -8.70
C CYS A 175 0.71 -19.76 -8.82
N PRO A 176 0.78 -20.46 -9.97
CA PRO A 176 1.87 -21.41 -10.24
C PRO A 176 3.21 -20.67 -10.40
N ALA A 177 4.31 -21.44 -10.43
CA ALA A 177 5.67 -20.92 -10.34
C ALA A 177 5.97 -19.78 -11.35
N ASP A 178 5.71 -20.02 -12.62
CA ASP A 178 6.03 -19.10 -13.72
C ASP A 178 5.12 -17.87 -13.74
N ILE A 179 3.82 -18.04 -13.47
CA ILE A 179 2.86 -16.92 -13.38
C ILE A 179 3.20 -16.05 -12.17
N GLY A 180 3.47 -16.65 -11.01
CA GLY A 180 3.83 -15.93 -9.80
C GLY A 180 5.11 -15.11 -9.94
N ASP A 181 6.14 -15.62 -10.61
CA ASP A 181 7.36 -14.87 -10.88
C ASP A 181 7.09 -13.63 -11.76
N ARG A 182 6.20 -13.74 -12.76
CA ARG A 182 5.80 -12.60 -13.60
C ARG A 182 4.92 -11.60 -12.85
N VAL A 183 4.02 -12.06 -11.99
CA VAL A 183 3.22 -11.19 -11.11
C VAL A 183 4.15 -10.38 -10.20
N MET A 184 5.12 -11.03 -9.53
CA MET A 184 6.09 -10.34 -8.68
C MET A 184 6.91 -9.31 -9.47
N PHE A 185 7.40 -9.67 -10.65
CA PHE A 185 8.13 -8.74 -11.51
C PHE A 185 7.29 -7.53 -11.91
N GLY A 186 6.05 -7.77 -12.36
CA GLY A 186 5.15 -6.71 -12.81
C GLY A 186 4.77 -5.74 -11.69
N ILE A 187 4.40 -6.26 -10.51
CA ILE A 187 4.05 -5.42 -9.35
C ILE A 187 5.26 -4.60 -8.90
N SER A 188 6.41 -5.23 -8.70
CA SER A 188 7.62 -4.53 -8.25
C SER A 188 8.03 -3.42 -9.22
N GLY A 189 8.06 -3.70 -10.52
CA GLY A 189 8.45 -2.70 -11.53
C GLY A 189 7.48 -1.53 -11.65
N MET A 190 6.18 -1.76 -11.45
CA MET A 190 5.19 -0.67 -11.41
C MET A 190 5.41 0.26 -10.21
N PHE A 191 5.73 -0.27 -9.04
CA PHE A 191 5.95 0.55 -7.84
C PHE A 191 7.34 1.17 -7.75
N ASP A 192 8.36 0.51 -8.30
CA ASP A 192 9.72 1.04 -8.35
C ASP A 192 9.90 2.07 -9.49
N GLY A 193 8.90 2.20 -10.38
CA GLY A 193 8.90 3.16 -11.49
C GLY A 193 9.87 2.82 -12.62
N VAL A 194 10.50 1.65 -12.57
CA VAL A 194 11.46 1.18 -13.59
C VAL A 194 10.70 0.40 -14.67
N ASN A 195 10.69 0.92 -15.90
CA ASN A 195 9.95 0.31 -17.02
C ASN A 195 8.48 0.00 -16.67
N ALA A 196 7.78 0.96 -16.03
CA ALA A 196 6.44 0.78 -15.47
C ALA A 196 5.43 0.27 -16.50
N GLU A 197 5.50 0.73 -17.75
CA GLU A 197 4.61 0.26 -18.81
C GLU A 197 4.85 -1.22 -19.16
N GLN A 198 6.10 -1.64 -19.34
CA GLN A 198 6.44 -3.04 -19.58
C GLN A 198 6.03 -3.91 -18.38
N SER A 199 6.26 -3.43 -17.17
CA SER A 199 5.88 -4.13 -15.94
C SER A 199 4.36 -4.31 -15.84
N ALA A 200 3.59 -3.29 -16.21
CA ALA A 200 2.13 -3.37 -16.27
C ALA A 200 1.67 -4.40 -17.31
N GLN A 201 2.26 -4.41 -18.51
CA GLN A 201 1.95 -5.39 -19.56
C GLN A 201 2.22 -6.83 -19.08
N VAL A 202 3.36 -7.06 -18.44
CA VAL A 202 3.71 -8.38 -17.88
C VAL A 202 2.71 -8.80 -16.80
N LEU A 203 2.33 -7.87 -15.90
CA LEU A 203 1.34 -8.14 -14.86
C LEU A 203 -0.03 -8.51 -15.46
N PHE A 204 -0.57 -7.70 -16.36
CA PHE A 204 -1.88 -7.96 -16.96
C PHE A 204 -1.88 -9.26 -17.77
N GLY A 205 -0.80 -9.57 -18.48
CA GLY A 205 -0.64 -10.85 -19.19
C GLY A 205 -0.63 -12.03 -18.21
N ALA A 206 0.15 -11.96 -17.14
CA ALA A 206 0.22 -13.02 -16.12
C ALA A 206 -1.13 -13.22 -15.41
N VAL A 207 -1.84 -12.13 -15.07
CA VAL A 207 -3.18 -12.19 -14.47
C VAL A 207 -4.18 -12.82 -15.43
N GLY A 208 -4.15 -12.48 -16.73
CA GLY A 208 -5.00 -13.09 -17.75
C GLY A 208 -4.77 -14.60 -17.87
N GLU A 209 -3.52 -15.05 -17.89
CA GLU A 209 -3.18 -16.48 -17.90
C GLU A 209 -3.61 -17.19 -16.62
N LEU A 210 -3.46 -16.55 -15.45
CA LEU A 210 -3.96 -17.09 -14.18
C LEU A 210 -5.46 -17.32 -14.23
N ILE A 211 -6.22 -16.35 -14.73
CA ILE A 211 -7.68 -16.45 -14.90
C ILE A 211 -8.03 -17.65 -15.81
N ALA A 212 -7.39 -17.76 -16.96
CA ALA A 212 -7.62 -18.87 -17.90
C ALA A 212 -7.30 -20.23 -17.26
N LEU A 213 -6.18 -20.32 -16.54
CA LEU A 213 -5.79 -21.52 -15.81
C LEU A 213 -6.84 -21.90 -14.76
N LYS A 214 -7.29 -20.94 -13.94
CA LYS A 214 -8.24 -21.19 -12.84
C LYS A 214 -9.66 -21.50 -13.33
N ARG A 215 -10.03 -21.08 -14.52
CA ARG A 215 -11.27 -21.54 -15.17
C ARG A 215 -11.21 -23.02 -15.53
N SER A 216 -10.08 -23.49 -16.01
CA SER A 216 -9.91 -24.91 -16.37
C SER A 216 -9.60 -25.80 -15.18
N ARG A 217 -8.93 -25.27 -14.17
CA ARG A 217 -8.51 -25.99 -12.95
C ARG A 217 -8.70 -25.11 -11.73
N PRO A 218 -9.94 -24.98 -11.23
CA PRO A 218 -10.22 -24.23 -10.02
C PRO A 218 -9.53 -24.84 -8.81
N GLY A 219 -9.17 -24.00 -7.85
CA GLY A 219 -8.53 -24.39 -6.57
C GLY A 219 -9.18 -23.71 -5.37
N GLU A 220 -8.64 -23.97 -4.19
CA GLU A 220 -9.02 -23.28 -2.95
C GLU A 220 -8.20 -21.99 -2.82
N ASP A 221 -8.48 -21.03 -3.70
CA ASP A 221 -7.78 -19.75 -3.83
C ASP A 221 -8.72 -18.60 -4.25
N VAL A 222 -8.29 -17.37 -3.98
CA VAL A 222 -9.08 -16.15 -4.24
C VAL A 222 -9.47 -16.01 -5.71
N THR A 223 -8.57 -16.35 -6.64
CA THR A 223 -8.87 -16.26 -8.08
C THR A 223 -10.03 -17.18 -8.46
N SER A 224 -9.99 -18.43 -7.98
CA SER A 224 -11.04 -19.43 -8.26
C SER A 224 -12.37 -19.02 -7.61
N TRP A 225 -12.35 -18.48 -6.39
CA TRP A 225 -13.55 -18.05 -5.70
C TRP A 225 -14.21 -16.85 -6.37
N LEU A 226 -13.43 -15.87 -6.85
CA LEU A 226 -13.95 -14.74 -7.64
C LEU A 226 -14.59 -15.21 -8.96
N LEU A 227 -13.96 -16.16 -9.67
CA LEU A 227 -14.48 -16.72 -10.91
C LEU A 227 -15.81 -17.44 -10.74
N GLN A 228 -15.99 -18.11 -9.58
CA GLN A 228 -17.20 -18.87 -9.27
C GLN A 228 -18.29 -18.02 -8.60
N HIS A 229 -18.01 -16.76 -8.28
CA HIS A 229 -18.93 -15.91 -7.54
C HIS A 229 -20.18 -15.58 -8.38
N HIS A 230 -21.35 -15.52 -7.72
CA HIS A 230 -22.63 -15.24 -8.36
C HIS A 230 -22.73 -13.84 -8.99
N ALA A 231 -21.83 -12.91 -8.65
CA ALA A 231 -21.71 -11.60 -9.30
C ALA A 231 -21.32 -11.69 -10.79
N LYS A 232 -20.86 -12.85 -11.27
CA LYS A 232 -20.53 -13.15 -12.67
C LYS A 232 -19.66 -12.05 -13.30
N LEU A 233 -18.48 -11.84 -12.74
CA LEU A 233 -17.54 -10.86 -13.27
C LEU A 233 -17.18 -11.18 -14.71
N SER A 234 -17.17 -10.17 -15.58
CA SER A 234 -16.67 -10.29 -16.95
C SER A 234 -15.14 -10.53 -16.95
N ASP A 235 -14.59 -10.90 -18.10
CA ASP A 235 -13.14 -11.13 -18.23
C ASP A 235 -12.34 -9.86 -17.94
N GLU A 236 -12.80 -8.73 -18.41
CA GLU A 236 -12.20 -7.43 -18.16
C GLU A 236 -12.28 -7.06 -16.68
N GLU A 237 -13.46 -7.20 -16.05
CA GLU A 237 -13.64 -6.99 -14.62
C GLU A 237 -12.73 -7.90 -13.79
N MET A 238 -12.60 -9.19 -14.16
CA MET A 238 -11.72 -10.13 -13.47
C MET A 238 -10.26 -9.69 -13.50
N VAL A 239 -9.75 -9.27 -14.66
CA VAL A 239 -8.37 -8.77 -14.79
C VAL A 239 -8.16 -7.54 -13.91
N HIS A 240 -9.08 -6.58 -13.97
CA HIS A 240 -8.95 -5.34 -13.20
C HIS A 240 -9.20 -5.54 -11.71
N GLN A 241 -10.07 -6.45 -11.29
CA GLN A 241 -10.28 -6.78 -9.88
C GLN A 241 -9.05 -7.48 -9.28
N LEU A 242 -8.49 -8.48 -9.96
CA LEU A 242 -7.28 -9.16 -9.48
C LEU A 242 -6.08 -8.22 -9.45
N SER A 243 -5.90 -7.38 -10.48
CA SER A 243 -4.84 -6.37 -10.49
C SER A 243 -5.01 -5.34 -9.37
N LEU A 244 -6.25 -4.93 -9.07
CA LEU A 244 -6.57 -4.07 -7.93
C LEU A 244 -6.17 -4.75 -6.61
N LEU A 245 -6.58 -5.99 -6.38
CA LEU A 245 -6.31 -6.72 -5.14
C LEU A 245 -4.80 -6.92 -4.92
N LEU A 246 -4.07 -7.24 -5.98
CA LEU A 246 -2.61 -7.38 -5.93
C LEU A 246 -1.93 -6.03 -5.64
N GLY A 247 -2.26 -4.98 -6.40
CA GLY A 247 -1.65 -3.66 -6.22
C GLY A 247 -1.99 -3.02 -4.87
N ALA A 248 -3.29 -2.97 -4.51
CA ALA A 248 -3.74 -2.37 -3.27
C ALA A 248 -3.40 -3.22 -2.02
N GLY A 249 -3.06 -4.49 -2.19
CA GLY A 249 -2.66 -5.36 -1.09
C GLY A 249 -1.16 -5.36 -0.84
N VAL A 250 -0.36 -5.52 -1.90
CA VAL A 250 1.09 -5.75 -1.76
C VAL A 250 1.84 -4.52 -1.29
N GLU A 251 1.72 -3.41 -1.98
CA GLU A 251 2.49 -2.20 -1.65
C GLU A 251 2.12 -1.60 -0.29
N PRO A 252 0.84 -1.38 0.06
CA PRO A 252 0.52 -0.85 1.38
C PRO A 252 0.91 -1.77 2.52
N LEU A 253 0.84 -3.09 2.35
CA LEU A 253 1.26 -4.04 3.38
C LEU A 253 2.78 -4.03 3.54
N GLY A 254 3.54 -3.93 2.46
CA GLY A 254 5.00 -3.76 2.52
C GLY A 254 5.39 -2.47 3.24
N ASN A 255 4.69 -1.37 2.97
CA ASN A 255 4.89 -0.10 3.65
C ASN A 255 4.48 -0.16 5.13
N LEU A 256 3.38 -0.87 5.47
CA LEU A 256 2.99 -1.11 6.87
C LEU A 256 4.10 -1.84 7.63
N LEU A 257 4.63 -2.91 7.05
CA LEU A 257 5.73 -3.66 7.64
C LEU A 257 6.97 -2.78 7.84
N GLY A 258 7.37 -2.03 6.80
CA GLY A 258 8.52 -1.14 6.85
C GLY A 258 8.38 -0.02 7.88
N ASN A 259 7.22 0.65 7.93
CA ASN A 259 6.95 1.74 8.87
C ASN A 259 6.84 1.22 10.32
N THR A 260 6.25 0.04 10.52
CA THR A 260 6.18 -0.58 11.86
C THR A 260 7.56 -1.04 12.32
N LEU A 261 8.37 -1.62 11.43
CA LEU A 261 9.77 -1.98 11.73
C LEU A 261 10.59 -0.75 12.11
N HIS A 262 10.46 0.35 11.37
CA HIS A 262 11.09 1.61 11.72
C HIS A 262 10.71 2.02 13.15
N ARG A 263 9.42 2.05 13.47
CA ARG A 263 8.92 2.40 14.80
C ARG A 263 9.49 1.50 15.89
N LEU A 264 9.45 0.18 15.69
CA LEU A 264 9.95 -0.80 16.66
C LEU A 264 11.46 -0.68 16.91
N LEU A 265 12.23 -0.19 15.92
CA LEU A 265 13.68 -0.05 16.02
C LEU A 265 14.16 1.34 16.49
N THR A 266 13.28 2.36 16.51
CA THR A 266 13.67 3.74 16.82
C THR A 266 13.03 4.30 18.09
N HIS A 267 11.85 3.79 18.49
CA HIS A 267 11.17 4.32 19.67
C HIS A 267 11.49 3.52 20.93
N ASP A 268 12.01 4.16 21.97
CA ASP A 268 12.40 3.55 23.25
C ASP A 268 11.26 2.76 23.91
N ALA A 269 10.00 3.17 23.70
CA ALA A 269 8.84 2.48 24.23
C ALA A 269 8.74 1.02 23.76
N TYR A 270 9.35 0.67 22.63
CA TYR A 270 9.34 -0.68 22.03
C TYR A 270 10.68 -1.42 22.16
N ALA A 271 11.77 -0.71 22.54
CA ALA A 271 13.16 -1.21 22.48
C ALA A 271 13.46 -2.46 23.34
N HIS A 272 12.57 -2.83 24.27
CA HIS A 272 12.79 -3.95 25.20
C HIS A 272 11.62 -4.92 25.30
N GLN A 273 10.61 -4.83 24.42
CA GLN A 273 9.38 -5.58 24.59
C GLN A 273 8.88 -6.14 23.24
N GLY A 274 9.34 -7.32 22.88
CA GLY A 274 8.76 -8.09 21.74
C GLY A 274 7.25 -8.40 21.92
N GLY A 275 6.59 -7.87 22.96
CA GLY A 275 5.16 -8.01 23.26
C GLY A 275 4.27 -6.89 22.73
N LEU A 276 4.82 -5.79 22.20
CA LEU A 276 4.05 -4.61 21.80
C LEU A 276 3.90 -4.45 20.26
N ILE A 277 4.05 -5.52 19.50
CA ILE A 277 3.95 -5.45 18.02
C ILE A 277 2.56 -5.00 17.58
N ASP A 278 1.51 -5.47 18.27
CA ASP A 278 0.12 -5.09 17.96
C ASP A 278 -0.12 -3.59 18.15
N GLU A 279 0.41 -3.03 19.25
CA GLU A 279 0.35 -1.59 19.54
C GLU A 279 1.21 -0.79 18.56
N ALA A 280 2.40 -1.27 18.21
CA ALA A 280 3.25 -0.61 17.22
C ALA A 280 2.60 -0.56 15.82
N ILE A 281 1.84 -1.59 15.45
CA ILE A 281 1.03 -1.58 14.22
C ILE A 281 -0.07 -0.52 14.32
N ASP A 282 -0.80 -0.45 15.44
CA ASP A 282 -1.87 0.54 15.64
C ASP A 282 -1.31 1.97 15.61
N ASP A 283 -0.23 2.22 16.32
CA ASP A 283 0.44 3.53 16.31
C ASP A 283 0.96 3.91 14.93
N THR A 284 1.48 2.93 14.17
CA THR A 284 1.88 3.16 12.78
C THR A 284 0.69 3.55 11.92
N LEU A 285 -0.46 2.89 12.09
CA LEU A 285 -1.68 3.20 11.35
C LEU A 285 -2.25 4.57 11.72
N TRP A 286 -2.07 5.04 12.96
CA TRP A 286 -2.43 6.38 13.37
C TRP A 286 -1.50 7.46 12.81
N GLU A 287 -0.19 7.29 12.97
CA GLU A 287 0.79 8.37 12.76
C GLU A 287 1.46 8.34 11.39
N ASN A 288 1.76 7.14 10.88
CA ASN A 288 2.44 6.93 9.60
C ASN A 288 1.71 5.88 8.73
N PRO A 289 0.41 6.11 8.42
CA PRO A 289 -0.34 5.14 7.62
C PRO A 289 0.35 4.89 6.28
N PRO A 290 0.40 3.63 5.81
CA PRO A 290 1.08 3.25 4.56
C PRO A 290 0.62 4.05 3.35
N ILE A 291 -0.67 4.37 3.31
CA ILE A 291 -1.29 5.30 2.38
C ILE A 291 -1.62 6.56 3.18
N SER A 292 -0.87 7.63 2.95
CA SER A 292 -1.07 8.90 3.67
C SER A 292 -2.22 9.69 3.08
N ASN A 293 -2.29 9.80 1.75
CA ASN A 293 -3.30 10.58 1.05
C ASN A 293 -3.81 9.78 -0.14
N LEU A 294 -5.11 9.52 -0.22
CA LEU A 294 -5.74 8.84 -1.36
C LEU A 294 -7.27 8.97 -1.24
N GLY A 295 -8.00 8.02 -1.77
CA GLY A 295 -9.45 8.01 -1.72
C GLY A 295 -10.05 9.13 -2.56
N PRO A 296 -9.79 9.16 -3.89
CA PRO A 296 -10.35 10.18 -4.76
C PRO A 296 -11.87 10.12 -4.75
N HIS A 297 -12.50 11.29 -4.60
CA HIS A 297 -13.95 11.47 -4.69
C HIS A 297 -14.25 12.64 -5.59
N TYR A 298 -15.41 12.60 -6.22
CA TYR A 298 -15.88 13.60 -7.19
C TYR A 298 -17.29 14.02 -6.80
N PRO A 299 -17.55 15.31 -6.42
CA PRO A 299 -18.90 15.81 -6.18
C PRO A 299 -19.81 15.49 -7.37
N ALA A 300 -21.00 14.98 -7.10
CA ALA A 300 -21.98 14.65 -8.13
C ALA A 300 -22.63 15.90 -8.76
N ALA A 301 -22.67 17.00 -8.03
CA ALA A 301 -23.22 18.31 -8.42
C ALA A 301 -22.42 19.42 -7.74
N ASP A 302 -22.59 20.65 -8.23
CA ASP A 302 -22.10 21.85 -7.57
C ASP A 302 -22.75 22.00 -6.20
N GLY A 303 -21.97 22.46 -5.20
CA GLY A 303 -22.48 22.60 -3.85
C GLY A 303 -21.43 23.13 -2.88
N GLU A 304 -21.59 22.72 -1.62
CA GLU A 304 -20.66 23.05 -0.54
C GLU A 304 -20.22 21.78 0.19
N PHE A 305 -18.93 21.69 0.50
CA PHE A 305 -18.34 20.63 1.30
C PHE A 305 -17.46 21.24 2.39
N ALA A 306 -17.79 20.94 3.64
CA ALA A 306 -17.03 21.42 4.82
C ALA A 306 -16.81 22.94 4.85
N GLY A 307 -17.81 23.73 4.39
CA GLY A 307 -17.77 25.20 4.35
C GLY A 307 -17.17 25.78 3.06
N GLU A 308 -16.66 24.97 2.16
CA GLU A 308 -16.05 25.39 0.91
C GLU A 308 -16.90 25.05 -0.30
N LYS A 309 -16.92 25.94 -1.31
CA LYS A 309 -17.61 25.67 -2.58
C LYS A 309 -16.87 24.61 -3.37
N VAL A 310 -17.61 23.61 -3.84
CA VAL A 310 -17.10 22.55 -4.73
C VAL A 310 -17.95 22.50 -6.00
N GLN A 311 -17.31 22.18 -7.11
CA GLN A 311 -17.99 22.00 -8.38
C GLN A 311 -18.09 20.50 -8.71
N ALA A 312 -19.10 20.14 -9.49
CA ALA A 312 -19.27 18.79 -9.99
C ALA A 312 -17.96 18.29 -10.66
N GLY A 313 -17.46 17.13 -10.21
CA GLY A 313 -16.26 16.52 -10.74
C GLY A 313 -14.93 17.10 -10.25
N ASP A 314 -14.92 18.00 -9.26
CA ASP A 314 -13.67 18.38 -8.59
C ASP A 314 -13.00 17.17 -7.93
N LEU A 315 -11.67 17.11 -7.98
CA LEU A 315 -10.93 16.05 -7.31
C LEU A 315 -10.77 16.37 -5.82
N LEU A 316 -11.49 15.65 -4.97
CA LEU A 316 -11.33 15.66 -3.53
C LEU A 316 -10.52 14.41 -3.11
N LEU A 317 -9.48 14.60 -2.30
CA LEU A 317 -8.67 13.51 -1.73
C LEU A 317 -8.75 13.53 -0.21
N VAL A 318 -8.77 12.34 0.39
CA VAL A 318 -8.65 12.22 1.86
C VAL A 318 -7.18 12.13 2.23
N SER A 319 -6.74 12.99 3.16
CA SER A 319 -5.50 12.77 3.89
C SER A 319 -5.79 11.93 5.12
N TYR A 320 -5.52 10.63 5.06
CA TYR A 320 -5.64 9.75 6.22
C TYR A 320 -4.66 10.15 7.32
N ALA A 321 -3.44 10.55 6.94
CA ALA A 321 -2.42 10.99 7.88
C ALA A 321 -2.82 12.29 8.61
N ALA A 322 -3.24 13.33 7.86
CA ALA A 322 -3.68 14.59 8.47
C ALA A 322 -4.96 14.42 9.30
N ALA A 323 -5.93 13.64 8.81
CA ALA A 323 -7.16 13.38 9.55
C ALA A 323 -6.90 12.62 10.86
N ASN A 324 -6.06 11.61 10.83
CA ASN A 324 -5.67 10.84 12.01
C ASN A 324 -4.90 11.69 13.06
N SER A 325 -4.09 12.66 12.63
CA SER A 325 -3.35 13.57 13.49
C SER A 325 -4.12 14.86 13.80
N SER A 326 -5.43 14.93 13.49
CA SER A 326 -6.26 16.11 13.76
C SER A 326 -6.23 16.48 15.26
N PRO A 327 -6.00 17.76 15.62
CA PRO A 327 -6.02 18.22 17.01
C PRO A 327 -7.35 18.03 17.73
N ILE A 328 -8.45 17.88 17.00
CA ILE A 328 -9.79 17.63 17.54
C ILE A 328 -9.89 16.22 18.15
N LEU A 329 -9.05 15.28 17.70
CA LEU A 329 -8.96 13.95 18.26
C LEU A 329 -8.10 13.99 19.51
N ALA A 330 -8.72 13.84 20.70
CA ALA A 330 -7.99 13.74 21.96
C ALA A 330 -6.97 12.60 21.91
N ALA A 331 -5.75 12.85 22.41
CA ALA A 331 -4.67 11.85 22.42
C ALA A 331 -5.09 10.54 23.13
N GLU A 332 -5.87 10.67 24.21
CA GLU A 332 -6.43 9.53 24.96
C GLU A 332 -7.37 8.65 24.12
N ARG A 333 -8.17 9.25 23.22
CA ARG A 333 -9.02 8.49 22.29
C ARG A 333 -8.20 7.75 21.24
N ARG A 334 -7.10 8.35 20.78
CA ARG A 334 -6.18 7.68 19.85
C ARG A 334 -5.51 6.48 20.49
N ALA A 335 -4.98 6.64 21.72
CA ALA A 335 -4.28 5.58 22.44
C ALA A 335 -5.16 4.38 22.80
N SER A 336 -6.48 4.55 22.89
CA SER A 336 -7.42 3.49 23.30
C SER A 336 -8.31 2.97 22.17
N SER A 337 -8.16 3.45 20.93
CA SER A 337 -9.09 3.20 19.83
C SER A 337 -8.39 2.83 18.53
N ARG A 338 -9.00 1.91 17.78
CA ARG A 338 -8.63 1.56 16.40
C ARG A 338 -9.46 2.33 15.35
N ALA A 339 -9.97 3.51 15.71
CA ALA A 339 -10.81 4.32 14.83
C ALA A 339 -10.02 5.20 13.86
N HIS A 340 -8.73 4.91 13.62
CA HIS A 340 -7.94 5.58 12.59
C HIS A 340 -8.51 5.33 11.19
N LEU A 341 -8.32 6.27 10.28
CA LEU A 341 -8.81 6.18 8.90
C LEU A 341 -7.86 5.46 7.93
N ALA A 342 -6.78 4.85 8.41
CA ALA A 342 -5.80 4.15 7.55
C ALA A 342 -6.41 3.03 6.69
N TRP A 343 -7.53 2.44 7.13
CA TRP A 343 -8.31 1.47 6.36
C TRP A 343 -9.48 2.10 5.60
N SER A 344 -9.53 3.44 5.50
CA SER A 344 -10.67 4.19 5.00
C SER A 344 -11.94 3.96 5.85
N ALA A 345 -13.09 4.47 5.39
CA ALA A 345 -14.39 4.29 6.00
C ALA A 345 -15.47 4.19 4.92
N GLY A 346 -16.72 3.92 5.33
CA GLY A 346 -17.85 3.85 4.43
C GLY A 346 -17.81 2.66 3.46
N PRO A 347 -18.53 2.74 2.33
CA PRO A 347 -18.66 1.63 1.38
C PRO A 347 -17.32 1.14 0.80
N HIS A 348 -16.35 2.03 0.66
CA HIS A 348 -15.01 1.74 0.14
C HIS A 348 -13.96 1.47 1.22
N ALA A 349 -14.35 1.23 2.47
CA ALA A 349 -13.42 0.78 3.51
C ALA A 349 -12.67 -0.49 3.09
N CYS A 350 -11.43 -0.67 3.56
CA CYS A 350 -10.62 -1.82 3.18
C CYS A 350 -11.31 -3.15 3.52
N PRO A 351 -11.50 -4.08 2.54
CA PRO A 351 -12.14 -5.37 2.78
C PRO A 351 -11.22 -6.37 3.48
N SER A 352 -9.93 -6.09 3.51
CA SER A 352 -8.88 -7.03 3.93
C SER A 352 -8.08 -6.54 5.13
N LYS A 353 -8.65 -5.63 5.96
CA LYS A 353 -7.94 -5.08 7.13
C LYS A 353 -7.46 -6.17 8.09
N ASP A 354 -8.33 -7.15 8.40
CA ASP A 354 -8.01 -8.21 9.37
C ASP A 354 -6.95 -9.19 8.82
N PRO A 355 -7.06 -9.72 7.59
CA PRO A 355 -5.97 -10.48 6.96
C PRO A 355 -4.65 -9.70 6.88
N ALA A 356 -4.67 -8.42 6.49
CA ALA A 356 -3.46 -7.62 6.39
C ALA A 356 -2.78 -7.43 7.76
N ARG A 357 -3.57 -7.14 8.80
CA ARG A 357 -3.06 -7.04 10.17
C ARG A 357 -2.45 -8.37 10.64
N GLN A 358 -3.13 -9.49 10.37
CA GLN A 358 -2.63 -10.83 10.74
C GLN A 358 -1.32 -11.15 10.04
N ILE A 359 -1.19 -10.84 8.74
CA ILE A 359 0.08 -11.02 8.01
C ILE A 359 1.18 -10.19 8.67
N ALA A 360 0.91 -8.89 8.95
CA ALA A 360 1.89 -8.01 9.57
C ALA A 360 2.34 -8.52 10.94
N MET A 361 1.39 -8.86 11.83
CA MET A 361 1.67 -9.44 13.15
C MET A 361 2.56 -10.69 13.04
N THR A 362 2.10 -11.68 12.26
CA THR A 362 2.82 -12.97 12.13
C THR A 362 4.22 -12.78 11.57
N ALA A 363 4.39 -11.87 10.60
CA ALA A 363 5.68 -11.59 9.98
C ALA A 363 6.65 -10.92 10.96
N LEU A 364 6.19 -9.91 11.69
CA LEU A 364 7.00 -9.18 12.66
C LEU A 364 7.38 -10.05 13.86
N GLU A 365 6.42 -10.80 14.42
CA GLU A 365 6.69 -11.76 15.49
C GLU A 365 7.75 -12.78 15.07
N ASN A 366 7.64 -13.33 13.87
CA ASN A 366 8.60 -14.32 13.39
C ASN A 366 9.99 -13.72 13.18
N LEU A 367 10.07 -12.51 12.64
CA LEU A 367 11.34 -11.79 12.44
C LEU A 367 12.06 -11.52 13.76
N PHE A 368 11.37 -10.94 14.76
CA PHE A 368 11.97 -10.64 16.06
C PHE A 368 12.28 -11.89 16.87
N ASN A 369 11.52 -12.98 16.73
CA ASN A 369 11.84 -14.27 17.33
C ASN A 369 13.11 -14.90 16.74
N LYS A 370 13.40 -14.67 15.46
CA LYS A 370 14.59 -15.22 14.79
C LYS A 370 15.82 -14.32 14.88
N LEU A 371 15.61 -13.02 14.99
CA LEU A 371 16.66 -12.00 15.09
C LEU A 371 16.36 -11.08 16.28
N PRO A 372 16.50 -11.60 17.53
CA PRO A 372 16.06 -10.87 18.73
C PRO A 372 16.92 -9.63 19.06
N ASP A 373 18.14 -9.57 18.53
CA ASP A 373 19.11 -8.49 18.74
C ASP A 373 19.20 -7.53 17.53
N ILE A 374 18.19 -7.54 16.67
CA ILE A 374 18.15 -6.68 15.50
C ILE A 374 18.09 -5.20 15.89
N GLU A 375 18.96 -4.40 15.30
CA GLU A 375 19.03 -2.95 15.52
C GLU A 375 19.36 -2.20 14.23
N LEU A 376 19.15 -0.87 14.21
CA LEU A 376 19.55 -0.05 13.07
C LEU A 376 21.06 -0.09 12.85
N ALA A 377 21.48 -0.23 11.60
CA ALA A 377 22.89 -0.17 11.21
C ALA A 377 23.38 1.28 10.98
N VAL A 378 22.47 2.25 10.91
CA VAL A 378 22.74 3.68 10.69
C VAL A 378 21.92 4.52 11.68
N PRO A 379 22.33 5.74 12.03
CA PRO A 379 21.50 6.66 12.79
C PRO A 379 20.16 6.92 12.09
N GLU A 380 19.08 7.07 12.85
CA GLU A 380 17.72 7.29 12.31
C GLU A 380 17.65 8.48 11.36
N GLN A 381 18.37 9.55 11.65
CA GLN A 381 18.43 10.78 10.84
C GLN A 381 19.00 10.57 9.43
N MET A 382 19.67 9.46 9.18
CA MET A 382 20.18 9.08 7.86
C MET A 382 19.13 8.30 7.03
N LEU A 383 18.03 7.89 7.64
CA LEU A 383 16.94 7.25 6.91
C LEU A 383 16.19 8.29 6.08
N SER A 384 15.81 7.92 4.88
CA SER A 384 15.07 8.79 3.98
C SER A 384 13.73 8.17 3.57
N TRP A 385 12.75 9.04 3.31
CA TRP A 385 11.41 8.67 2.89
C TRP A 385 11.23 8.86 1.39
N ARG A 386 10.46 7.99 0.75
CA ARG A 386 10.17 8.09 -0.69
C ARG A 386 9.33 9.34 -0.97
N PRO A 387 9.74 10.17 -1.94
CA PRO A 387 8.90 11.26 -2.42
C PRO A 387 7.60 10.73 -3.06
N GLY A 388 6.55 11.53 -2.97
CA GLY A 388 5.26 11.25 -3.60
C GLY A 388 4.07 11.63 -2.73
N PRO A 389 2.91 11.90 -3.33
CA PRO A 389 1.76 12.44 -2.61
C PRO A 389 0.97 11.38 -1.83
N PHE A 390 1.07 10.09 -2.19
CA PHE A 390 0.11 9.08 -1.73
C PHE A 390 0.62 8.21 -0.58
N ASN A 391 1.86 7.74 -0.66
CA ASN A 391 2.37 6.72 0.24
C ASN A 391 3.38 7.28 1.25
N ARG A 392 3.34 6.76 2.46
CA ARG A 392 4.41 6.93 3.45
C ARG A 392 5.26 5.67 3.46
N ALA A 393 6.47 5.74 2.95
CA ALA A 393 7.37 4.60 2.86
C ALA A 393 8.83 5.03 2.92
N LEU A 394 9.66 4.27 3.63
CA LEU A 394 11.10 4.45 3.65
C LEU A 394 11.74 4.05 2.31
N VAL A 395 12.89 4.63 2.00
CA VAL A 395 13.74 4.23 0.87
C VAL A 395 14.49 2.94 1.20
N SER A 396 15.08 2.86 2.41
CA SER A 396 15.81 1.69 2.92
C SER A 396 15.69 1.63 4.45
N LEU A 397 15.90 0.44 5.02
CA LEU A 397 15.96 0.22 6.47
C LEU A 397 17.14 -0.71 6.78
N PRO A 398 18.39 -0.18 6.77
CA PRO A 398 19.58 -0.95 7.05
C PRO A 398 19.64 -1.37 8.51
N VAL A 399 19.84 -2.66 8.75
CA VAL A 399 19.93 -3.26 10.09
C VAL A 399 21.16 -4.13 10.25
N ARG A 400 21.55 -4.35 11.50
CA ARG A 400 22.55 -5.33 11.92
C ARG A 400 21.96 -6.25 12.99
N PHE A 401 22.47 -7.46 13.08
CA PHE A 401 22.03 -8.50 14.00
C PHE A 401 23.09 -9.60 14.10
N THR A 402 23.03 -10.44 15.11
CA THR A 402 23.88 -11.63 15.20
C THR A 402 23.50 -12.63 14.12
N PRO A 403 24.46 -13.10 13.29
CA PRO A 403 24.18 -14.11 12.27
C PRO A 403 23.55 -15.36 12.85
N SER A 404 22.45 -15.83 12.27
CA SER A 404 21.80 -17.08 12.68
C SER A 404 22.58 -18.29 12.17
N GLU A 405 23.03 -19.16 13.05
CA GLU A 405 23.71 -20.43 12.68
C GLU A 405 22.79 -21.38 11.90
N SER A 406 21.47 -21.26 12.08
CA SER A 406 20.49 -22.06 11.37
C SER A 406 20.20 -21.59 9.93
N ALA A 407 20.65 -20.42 9.57
CA ALA A 407 20.55 -19.89 8.20
C ALA A 407 21.71 -20.44 7.37
N GLN A 408 21.52 -21.61 6.77
CA GLN A 408 22.52 -22.18 5.87
C GLN A 408 22.78 -21.25 4.69
N ARG A 409 24.07 -20.95 4.49
CA ARG A 409 24.54 -20.28 3.27
C ARG A 409 23.98 -21.05 2.07
N PRO A 410 23.28 -20.42 1.10
CA PRO A 410 22.85 -21.11 -0.11
C PRO A 410 24.07 -21.80 -0.72
N GLN A 411 24.06 -23.13 -0.82
CA GLN A 411 25.16 -23.85 -1.48
C GLN A 411 25.24 -23.34 -2.94
N PRO A 412 26.40 -22.95 -3.44
CA PRO A 412 26.58 -22.71 -4.85
C PRO A 412 26.11 -23.96 -5.59
N ALA A 413 25.23 -23.83 -6.56
CA ALA A 413 24.83 -24.95 -7.40
C ALA A 413 26.13 -25.60 -7.93
N GLU A 414 26.37 -26.88 -7.58
CA GLU A 414 27.50 -27.64 -8.09
C GLU A 414 27.55 -27.44 -9.61
N SER A 415 28.72 -27.10 -10.11
CA SER A 415 28.99 -26.90 -11.52
C SER A 415 28.66 -28.17 -12.30
N ALA A 416 27.46 -28.28 -12.85
CA ALA A 416 27.11 -29.28 -13.84
C ALA A 416 28.05 -29.11 -15.06
N LYS A 417 28.69 -30.24 -15.47
CA LYS A 417 29.52 -30.32 -16.68
C LYS A 417 28.80 -29.70 -17.90
N PRO A 418 29.53 -29.08 -18.80
CA PRO A 418 28.95 -28.43 -19.97
C PRO A 418 28.30 -29.45 -20.90
N ALA A 419 26.97 -29.40 -21.02
CA ALA A 419 26.21 -30.01 -22.09
C ALA A 419 26.00 -29.01 -23.24
N PRO A 420 25.83 -29.46 -24.50
CA PRO A 420 25.89 -28.60 -25.67
C PRO A 420 24.74 -27.59 -25.73
N ALA A 421 25.01 -26.44 -26.34
CA ALA A 421 24.21 -25.23 -26.41
C ALA A 421 22.74 -25.46 -26.74
N ALA A 422 21.90 -25.43 -25.71
CA ALA A 422 20.47 -25.18 -25.82
C ALA A 422 20.16 -23.92 -24.97
N GLN A 423 19.18 -23.15 -25.40
CA GLN A 423 18.74 -21.87 -24.84
C GLN A 423 18.85 -21.76 -23.29
N PRO A 424 19.20 -20.59 -22.72
CA PRO A 424 19.43 -20.50 -21.29
C PRO A 424 18.15 -20.80 -20.54
N ALA A 425 18.07 -21.99 -19.94
CA ALA A 425 17.08 -22.31 -18.92
C ALA A 425 17.37 -21.38 -17.74
N GLY A 426 16.64 -20.28 -17.64
CA GLY A 426 16.77 -19.32 -16.56
C GLY A 426 16.60 -20.02 -15.22
N LYS A 427 17.49 -19.70 -14.28
CA LYS A 427 17.25 -20.00 -12.86
C LYS A 427 15.87 -19.46 -12.55
N GLY A 428 14.91 -20.30 -12.13
CA GLY A 428 13.55 -19.88 -11.85
C GLY A 428 13.54 -18.64 -10.96
N GLY A 429 12.53 -17.78 -11.12
CA GLY A 429 12.38 -16.55 -10.34
C GLY A 429 12.24 -16.82 -8.84
N ARG A 430 12.07 -15.79 -8.05
CA ARG A 430 12.03 -15.91 -6.57
C ARG A 430 10.85 -16.75 -6.07
N TRP A 431 9.69 -16.65 -6.73
CA TRP A 431 8.52 -17.47 -6.39
C TRP A 431 8.77 -18.95 -6.66
N SER A 432 9.34 -19.29 -7.81
CA SER A 432 9.74 -20.66 -8.14
C SER A 432 10.75 -21.24 -7.12
N GLN A 433 11.69 -20.42 -6.64
CA GLN A 433 12.63 -20.83 -5.59
C GLN A 433 11.93 -21.12 -4.27
N PHE A 434 10.95 -20.31 -3.87
CA PHE A 434 10.15 -20.55 -2.67
C PHE A 434 9.34 -21.85 -2.76
N LEU A 435 8.65 -22.10 -3.87
CA LEU A 435 7.90 -23.34 -4.05
C LEU A 435 8.80 -24.59 -3.99
N ASN A 436 10.00 -24.51 -4.55
CA ASN A 436 10.99 -25.56 -4.46
C ASN A 436 11.53 -25.74 -3.03
N TRP A 437 11.61 -24.66 -2.25
CA TRP A 437 12.01 -24.73 -0.85
C TRP A 437 10.93 -25.40 0.03
N LEU A 438 9.65 -25.13 -0.23
CA LEU A 438 8.52 -25.76 0.47
C LEU A 438 8.40 -27.26 0.20
N SER A 439 8.92 -27.74 -0.93
CA SER A 439 8.85 -29.15 -1.32
C SER A 439 9.96 -30.01 -0.75
N LYS A 440 10.94 -29.41 -0.07
CA LYS A 440 12.05 -30.10 0.64
C LYS A 440 11.70 -30.36 2.09
#